data_eda4026bb87df129abdee6c529557b04
#
_entry.id   eda4026bb87df129abdee6c529557b04
#
_cell.length_a   1.000
_cell.length_b   1.000
_cell.length_c   1.000
_cell.angle_alpha   90.00
_cell.angle_beta   90.00
_cell.angle_gamma   90.00
#
_symmetry.space_group_name_H-M   'P 1'
#
loop_
_entity.id
_entity.type
_entity.pdbx_description
1 polymer ?
#
loop_
_entity_poly.entity_id
_entity_poly.type
_entity_poly.pdbx_seq_one_letter_code
_entity_poly.pdbx_strand_id
1 'polypeptide(L)'
;VYSTFLQRAYDQLIHDVSMQGLKVILAVDRAGFVGEDGESHQGIFDTSYLNSVPGWTVYAPTYYAELCSMLYQAIYVDPGAVAIRYPRGGEPTPPEGYQYEKEPFRIFGDPGAKRCLVTYGRLFDTCLQAIGELDDIFVIKLNRIRPIAPEAVAAAAKVQAIWFYEEATVSGGVGQTFAALLEEKGTSARFFHKAVPDTFVKQASVDSQLRKFGLDKASIVSEVNHAEENPA
;
A
#
# COMPACT_ATOMS: atom_id res chain seq x y z
N VAL A 1 -17.15 -6.35 -2.94
CA VAL A 1 -17.40 -6.43 -1.48
C VAL A 1 -16.76 -5.22 -0.82
N TYR A 2 -17.44 -4.62 0.15
CA TYR A 2 -16.85 -3.61 1.03
C TYR A 2 -15.70 -4.20 1.86
N SER A 3 -14.57 -3.50 1.96
CA SER A 3 -13.43 -3.95 2.74
C SER A 3 -13.81 -4.31 4.18
N THR A 4 -14.52 -3.43 4.88
CA THR A 4 -14.97 -3.69 6.27
C THR A 4 -15.91 -4.89 6.40
N PHE A 5 -16.70 -5.23 5.37
CA PHE A 5 -17.60 -6.38 5.42
C PHE A 5 -16.93 -7.70 5.04
N LEU A 6 -15.84 -7.64 4.30
CA LEU A 6 -15.07 -8.82 3.91
C LEU A 6 -14.48 -9.56 5.11
N GLN A 7 -14.20 -8.86 6.22
CA GLN A 7 -13.70 -9.50 7.46
C GLN A 7 -14.64 -10.60 8.00
N ARG A 8 -15.95 -10.52 7.72
CA ARG A 8 -16.92 -11.57 8.13
C ARG A 8 -16.76 -12.86 7.32
N ALA A 9 -16.10 -12.80 6.18
CA ALA A 9 -15.81 -13.96 5.34
C ALA A 9 -14.38 -14.49 5.54
N TYR A 10 -13.68 -14.08 6.60
CA TYR A 10 -12.28 -14.46 6.82
C TYR A 10 -12.09 -15.97 6.88
N ASP A 11 -13.00 -16.68 7.57
CA ASP A 11 -12.99 -18.15 7.62
C ASP A 11 -13.17 -18.76 6.22
N GLN A 12 -14.12 -18.25 5.42
CA GLN A 12 -14.36 -18.73 4.05
C GLN A 12 -13.18 -18.46 3.12
N LEU A 13 -12.46 -17.34 3.31
CA LEU A 13 -11.24 -17.06 2.53
C LEU A 13 -10.16 -18.13 2.78
N ILE A 14 -10.08 -18.64 4.00
CA ILE A 14 -9.14 -19.70 4.37
C ILE A 14 -9.64 -21.07 3.88
N HIS A 15 -10.82 -21.50 4.36
CA HIS A 15 -11.27 -22.89 4.22
C HIS A 15 -11.92 -23.18 2.87
N ASP A 16 -12.76 -22.25 2.36
CA ASP A 16 -13.51 -22.50 1.14
C ASP A 16 -12.75 -22.06 -0.11
N VAL A 17 -11.84 -21.09 -0.01
CA VAL A 17 -11.10 -20.58 -1.16
C VAL A 17 -9.65 -21.05 -1.17
N SER A 18 -8.87 -20.63 -0.15
CA SER A 18 -7.41 -20.85 -0.13
C SER A 18 -7.05 -22.34 -0.03
N MET A 19 -7.61 -23.05 0.95
CA MET A 19 -7.32 -24.49 1.14
C MET A 19 -7.78 -25.35 -0.06
N GLN A 20 -8.85 -24.94 -0.73
CA GLN A 20 -9.35 -25.64 -1.92
C GLN A 20 -8.61 -25.25 -3.20
N GLY A 21 -7.73 -24.26 -3.14
CA GLY A 21 -7.01 -23.74 -4.32
C GLY A 21 -7.93 -23.13 -5.37
N LEU A 22 -9.09 -22.60 -4.98
CA LEU A 22 -10.06 -22.07 -5.91
C LEU A 22 -9.64 -20.73 -6.50
N LYS A 23 -9.98 -20.52 -7.76
CA LYS A 23 -9.85 -19.22 -8.40
C LYS A 23 -11.05 -18.35 -8.04
N VAL A 24 -10.81 -17.39 -7.17
CA VAL A 24 -11.80 -16.38 -6.76
C VAL A 24 -11.20 -14.99 -6.94
N ILE A 25 -11.98 -14.07 -7.49
CA ILE A 25 -11.56 -12.68 -7.68
C ILE A 25 -12.43 -11.80 -6.79
N LEU A 26 -11.80 -11.11 -5.85
CA LEU A 26 -12.44 -10.18 -4.94
C LEU A 26 -12.16 -8.74 -5.38
N ALA A 27 -13.20 -8.02 -5.79
CA ALA A 27 -13.18 -6.57 -5.91
C ALA A 27 -13.46 -5.98 -4.51
N VAL A 28 -12.39 -5.57 -3.82
CA VAL A 28 -12.43 -5.05 -2.43
C VAL A 28 -12.56 -3.54 -2.50
N ASP A 29 -13.80 -3.09 -2.42
CA ASP A 29 -14.18 -1.68 -2.48
C ASP A 29 -13.99 -0.99 -1.13
N ARG A 30 -13.74 0.30 -1.15
CA ARG A 30 -13.54 1.14 0.05
C ARG A 30 -12.37 0.69 0.93
N ALA A 31 -11.28 0.32 0.30
CA ALA A 31 -10.02 0.05 0.98
C ALA A 31 -9.39 1.37 1.47
N GLY A 32 -8.82 1.36 2.68
CA GLY A 32 -8.29 2.57 3.32
C GLY A 32 -9.36 3.41 4.00
N PHE A 33 -9.14 4.72 4.10
CA PHE A 33 -10.08 5.63 4.74
C PHE A 33 -11.31 5.89 3.87
N VAL A 34 -12.48 5.84 4.50
CA VAL A 34 -13.78 6.05 3.85
C VAL A 34 -14.47 7.35 4.28
N GLY A 35 -13.82 8.11 5.15
CA GLY A 35 -14.27 9.44 5.54
C GLY A 35 -15.61 9.43 6.28
N GLU A 36 -16.62 9.98 5.62
CA GLU A 36 -17.96 10.23 6.18
C GLU A 36 -18.74 8.97 6.52
N ASP A 37 -18.40 7.82 5.92
CA ASP A 37 -19.07 6.54 6.22
C ASP A 37 -18.85 6.08 7.68
N GLY A 38 -17.89 6.70 8.38
CA GLY A 38 -17.70 6.58 9.81
C GLY A 38 -16.82 5.43 10.24
N GLU A 39 -16.72 5.29 11.57
CA GLU A 39 -15.75 4.42 12.25
C GLU A 39 -15.91 2.92 11.91
N SER A 40 -17.14 2.46 11.74
CA SER A 40 -17.42 1.05 11.44
C SER A 40 -17.17 0.65 9.98
N HIS A 41 -16.89 1.61 9.10
CA HIS A 41 -16.76 1.37 7.66
C HIS A 41 -15.33 1.51 7.13
N GLN A 42 -14.36 1.88 7.97
CA GLN A 42 -12.97 2.05 7.56
C GLN A 42 -12.39 0.75 7.00
N GLY A 43 -11.79 0.84 5.81
CA GLY A 43 -11.19 -0.29 5.12
C GLY A 43 -9.71 -0.47 5.44
N ILE A 44 -9.35 -0.47 6.72
CA ILE A 44 -7.95 -0.49 7.18
C ILE A 44 -7.46 -1.86 7.64
N PHE A 45 -8.34 -2.86 7.74
CA PHE A 45 -8.02 -4.18 8.25
C PHE A 45 -7.81 -5.25 7.17
N ASP A 46 -8.24 -4.99 5.93
CA ASP A 46 -8.23 -5.97 4.84
C ASP A 46 -6.83 -6.46 4.51
N THR A 47 -5.82 -5.59 4.53
CA THR A 47 -4.43 -5.97 4.30
C THR A 47 -3.93 -6.96 5.34
N SER A 48 -4.27 -6.78 6.62
CA SER A 48 -3.79 -7.62 7.71
C SER A 48 -4.29 -9.06 7.57
N TYR A 49 -5.59 -9.27 7.37
CA TYR A 49 -6.10 -10.64 7.25
C TYR A 49 -5.82 -11.26 5.87
N LEU A 50 -5.80 -10.49 4.78
CA LEU A 50 -5.39 -11.00 3.48
C LEU A 50 -3.91 -11.40 3.47
N ASN A 51 -3.04 -10.70 4.20
CA ASN A 51 -1.63 -11.06 4.34
C ASN A 51 -1.44 -12.38 5.08
N SER A 52 -2.34 -12.76 5.97
CA SER A 52 -2.21 -14.00 6.76
C SER A 52 -2.68 -15.25 6.00
N VAL A 53 -3.53 -15.11 4.95
CA VAL A 53 -4.10 -16.27 4.23
C VAL A 53 -3.19 -16.70 3.08
N PRO A 54 -2.70 -17.94 3.04
CA PRO A 54 -1.84 -18.44 1.96
C PRO A 54 -2.50 -18.40 0.57
N GLY A 55 -1.71 -18.31 -0.49
CA GLY A 55 -2.16 -18.48 -1.87
C GLY A 55 -2.91 -17.29 -2.50
N TRP A 56 -3.07 -16.19 -1.79
CA TRP A 56 -3.70 -14.98 -2.34
C TRP A 56 -2.69 -14.05 -3.02
N THR A 57 -3.07 -13.51 -4.16
CA THR A 57 -2.46 -12.34 -4.77
C THR A 57 -3.29 -11.11 -4.42
N VAL A 58 -2.65 -10.02 -3.98
CA VAL A 58 -3.35 -8.77 -3.63
C VAL A 58 -2.76 -7.61 -4.43
N TYR A 59 -3.62 -6.96 -5.21
CA TYR A 59 -3.31 -5.74 -5.97
C TYR A 59 -3.91 -4.51 -5.32
N ALA A 60 -3.23 -3.37 -5.49
CA ALA A 60 -3.66 -2.08 -4.98
C ALA A 60 -3.48 -0.97 -6.03
N PRO A 61 -4.40 -0.84 -7.00
CA PRO A 61 -4.32 0.19 -8.03
C PRO A 61 -4.47 1.60 -7.46
N THR A 62 -3.83 2.57 -8.11
CA THR A 62 -4.03 4.01 -7.91
C THR A 62 -4.95 4.59 -8.97
N TYR A 63 -4.84 4.11 -10.21
CA TYR A 63 -5.53 4.64 -11.39
C TYR A 63 -6.50 3.63 -11.99
N TYR A 64 -7.53 4.11 -12.69
CA TYR A 64 -8.51 3.23 -13.35
C TYR A 64 -7.89 2.34 -14.41
N ALA A 65 -6.88 2.84 -15.14
CA ALA A 65 -6.15 2.02 -16.11
C ALA A 65 -5.46 0.83 -15.45
N GLU A 66 -4.90 1.01 -14.26
CA GLU A 66 -4.30 -0.06 -13.45
C GLU A 66 -5.38 -1.03 -12.98
N LEU A 67 -6.49 -0.52 -12.43
CA LEU A 67 -7.61 -1.34 -11.97
C LEU A 67 -8.14 -2.25 -13.10
N CYS A 68 -8.36 -1.69 -14.30
CA CYS A 68 -8.79 -2.45 -15.47
C CYS A 68 -7.77 -3.53 -15.86
N SER A 69 -6.49 -3.18 -15.87
CA SER A 69 -5.43 -4.11 -16.24
C SER A 69 -5.21 -5.21 -15.20
N MET A 70 -5.27 -4.88 -13.90
CA MET A 70 -5.18 -5.84 -12.80
C MET A 70 -6.39 -6.77 -12.77
N LEU A 71 -7.59 -6.26 -13.08
CA LEU A 71 -8.77 -7.10 -13.21
C LEU A 71 -8.65 -8.09 -14.39
N TYR A 72 -8.17 -7.63 -15.54
CA TYR A 72 -7.87 -8.51 -16.68
C TYR A 72 -6.84 -9.58 -16.28
N GLN A 73 -5.77 -9.20 -15.62
CA GLN A 73 -4.72 -10.11 -15.15
C GLN A 73 -5.29 -11.13 -14.15
N ALA A 74 -6.09 -10.69 -13.19
CA ALA A 74 -6.76 -11.57 -12.24
C ALA A 74 -7.68 -12.60 -12.92
N ILE A 75 -8.41 -12.20 -13.95
CA ILE A 75 -9.35 -13.09 -14.65
C ILE A 75 -8.61 -14.09 -15.53
N TYR A 76 -7.64 -13.64 -16.31
CA TYR A 76 -7.11 -14.43 -17.43
C TYR A 76 -5.69 -14.96 -17.21
N VAL A 77 -4.92 -14.42 -16.26
CA VAL A 77 -3.49 -14.74 -16.11
C VAL A 77 -3.19 -15.40 -14.78
N ASP A 78 -3.60 -14.79 -13.67
CA ASP A 78 -3.27 -15.29 -12.34
C ASP A 78 -3.95 -16.64 -12.06
N PRO A 79 -3.24 -17.65 -11.55
CA PRO A 79 -3.79 -19.01 -11.43
C PRO A 79 -4.70 -19.20 -10.22
N GLY A 80 -4.57 -18.37 -9.16
CA GLY A 80 -5.23 -18.57 -7.87
C GLY A 80 -6.20 -17.48 -7.48
N ALA A 81 -6.43 -17.36 -6.19
CA ALA A 81 -7.29 -16.34 -5.60
C ALA A 81 -6.62 -14.95 -5.65
N VAL A 82 -7.37 -13.95 -6.06
CA VAL A 82 -6.91 -12.57 -6.23
C VAL A 82 -7.83 -11.60 -5.53
N ALA A 83 -7.28 -10.68 -4.76
CA ALA A 83 -8.00 -9.51 -4.26
C ALA A 83 -7.45 -8.24 -4.93
N ILE A 84 -8.34 -7.38 -5.42
CA ILE A 84 -8.00 -6.06 -5.93
C ILE A 84 -8.66 -5.06 -5.00
N ARG A 85 -7.85 -4.34 -4.22
CA ARG A 85 -8.33 -3.37 -3.23
C ARG A 85 -8.22 -1.95 -3.75
N TYR A 86 -9.31 -1.21 -3.75
CA TYR A 86 -9.37 0.16 -4.25
C TYR A 86 -10.19 1.06 -3.31
N PRO A 87 -9.83 2.37 -3.23
CA PRO A 87 -10.47 3.30 -2.32
C PRO A 87 -11.85 3.74 -2.82
N ARG A 88 -12.63 4.38 -1.94
CA ARG A 88 -13.77 5.21 -2.31
C ARG A 88 -13.27 6.52 -2.94
N GLY A 89 -13.97 6.99 -3.97
CA GLY A 89 -13.68 8.27 -4.64
C GLY A 89 -13.17 8.09 -6.06
N GLY A 90 -12.80 9.21 -6.70
CA GLY A 90 -12.17 9.23 -8.02
C GLY A 90 -10.68 8.93 -7.95
N GLU A 91 -10.08 8.72 -9.12
CA GLU A 91 -8.63 8.62 -9.24
C GLU A 91 -7.96 9.99 -9.20
N PRO A 92 -6.72 10.11 -8.71
CA PRO A 92 -5.91 11.29 -8.91
C PRO A 92 -5.49 11.42 -10.39
N THR A 93 -5.01 12.60 -10.79
CA THR A 93 -4.49 12.80 -12.14
C THR A 93 -3.19 12.00 -12.32
N PRO A 94 -3.14 11.04 -13.26
CA PRO A 94 -1.90 10.31 -13.52
C PRO A 94 -0.77 11.26 -13.97
N PRO A 95 0.51 10.95 -13.67
CA PRO A 95 1.64 11.68 -14.21
C PRO A 95 1.60 11.72 -15.75
N GLU A 96 2.12 12.78 -16.35
CA GLU A 96 2.17 12.90 -17.80
C GLU A 96 2.90 11.70 -18.43
N GLY A 97 2.28 11.10 -19.44
CA GLY A 97 2.83 9.93 -20.12
C GLY A 97 2.81 8.64 -19.31
N TYR A 98 2.13 8.60 -18.14
CA TYR A 98 2.04 7.40 -17.33
C TYR A 98 1.29 6.29 -18.07
N GLN A 99 1.95 5.12 -18.17
CA GLN A 99 1.36 3.89 -18.70
C GLN A 99 1.67 2.76 -17.71
N TYR A 100 0.66 1.93 -17.41
CA TYR A 100 0.83 0.74 -16.59
C TYR A 100 1.23 -0.45 -17.46
N GLU A 101 2.38 -1.06 -17.16
CA GLU A 101 2.97 -2.17 -17.94
C GLU A 101 2.81 -3.54 -17.25
N LYS A 102 1.88 -3.67 -16.31
CA LYS A 102 1.61 -4.90 -15.51
C LYS A 102 2.75 -5.30 -14.57
N GLU A 103 3.64 -4.38 -14.27
CA GLU A 103 4.72 -4.59 -13.31
C GLU A 103 4.18 -4.72 -11.85
N PRO A 104 4.78 -5.57 -11.00
CA PRO A 104 4.35 -5.70 -9.61
C PRO A 104 4.71 -4.49 -8.76
N PHE A 105 5.66 -3.68 -9.19
CA PHE A 105 6.05 -2.40 -8.57
C PHE A 105 6.69 -1.49 -9.62
N ARG A 106 6.79 -0.20 -9.30
CA ARG A 106 7.47 0.79 -10.14
C ARG A 106 8.21 1.82 -9.28
N ILE A 107 9.35 2.31 -9.78
CA ILE A 107 10.14 3.37 -9.15
C ILE A 107 9.87 4.69 -9.88
N PHE A 108 9.68 5.77 -9.11
CA PHE A 108 9.52 7.13 -9.60
C PHE A 108 10.54 8.03 -8.92
N GLY A 109 11.27 8.81 -9.70
CA GLY A 109 12.42 9.60 -9.29
C GLY A 109 13.74 8.90 -9.62
N ASP A 110 14.84 9.38 -9.05
CA ASP A 110 16.18 8.82 -9.28
C ASP A 110 16.41 7.58 -8.38
N PRO A 111 16.52 6.37 -8.95
CA PRO A 111 16.79 5.16 -8.17
C PRO A 111 18.19 5.13 -7.52
N GLY A 112 19.05 6.10 -7.84
CA GLY A 112 20.36 6.30 -7.20
C GLY A 112 20.29 7.13 -5.93
N ALA A 113 19.14 7.73 -5.60
CA ALA A 113 18.95 8.53 -4.40
C ALA A 113 19.14 7.71 -3.11
N LYS A 114 19.50 8.38 -2.02
CA LYS A 114 19.84 7.73 -0.74
C LYS A 114 18.63 7.43 0.14
N ARG A 115 17.44 7.87 -0.24
CA ARG A 115 16.20 7.72 0.51
C ARG A 115 15.08 7.22 -0.38
N CYS A 116 14.12 6.51 0.18
CA CYS A 116 12.93 6.16 -0.57
C CYS A 116 11.66 6.20 0.29
N LEU A 117 10.55 6.54 -0.36
CA LEU A 117 9.21 6.28 0.12
C LEU A 117 8.71 4.98 -0.50
N VAL A 118 8.05 4.15 0.28
CA VAL A 118 7.37 2.94 -0.21
C VAL A 118 5.89 3.07 0.09
N THR A 119 5.04 2.83 -0.90
CA THR A 119 3.60 2.96 -0.72
C THR A 119 2.82 2.22 -1.79
N TYR A 120 1.49 2.22 -1.68
CA TYR A 120 0.56 1.62 -2.63
C TYR A 120 -0.80 2.33 -2.64
N GLY A 121 -1.61 2.03 -3.65
CA GLY A 121 -2.96 2.56 -3.78
C GLY A 121 -2.99 4.08 -3.84
N ARG A 122 -4.00 4.70 -3.22
CA ARG A 122 -4.21 6.15 -3.28
C ARG A 122 -3.05 6.98 -2.74
N LEU A 123 -2.33 6.50 -1.72
CA LEU A 123 -1.20 7.24 -1.14
C LEU A 123 -0.02 7.42 -2.10
N PHE A 124 0.03 6.66 -3.20
CA PHE A 124 1.08 6.86 -4.19
C PHE A 124 1.10 8.29 -4.74
N ASP A 125 -0.05 8.85 -5.09
CA ASP A 125 -0.13 10.23 -5.57
C ASP A 125 0.36 11.25 -4.53
N THR A 126 -0.02 11.05 -3.26
CA THR A 126 0.44 11.87 -2.15
C THR A 126 1.98 11.81 -1.98
N CYS A 127 2.54 10.60 -2.04
CA CYS A 127 4.00 10.42 -1.95
C CYS A 127 4.73 10.98 -3.18
N LEU A 128 4.16 10.82 -4.38
CA LEU A 128 4.73 11.38 -5.60
C LEU A 128 4.78 12.92 -5.56
N GLN A 129 3.73 13.55 -5.04
CA GLN A 129 3.73 15.00 -4.82
C GLN A 129 4.72 15.43 -3.73
N ALA A 130 4.90 14.61 -2.68
CA ALA A 130 5.84 14.91 -1.60
C ALA A 130 7.30 14.89 -2.07
N ILE A 131 7.71 13.93 -2.90
CA ILE A 131 9.09 13.90 -3.42
C ILE A 131 9.42 15.08 -4.35
N GLY A 132 8.42 15.78 -4.88
CA GLY A 132 8.63 17.04 -5.62
C GLY A 132 9.12 18.20 -4.74
N GLU A 133 9.05 18.06 -3.40
CA GLU A 133 9.50 19.05 -2.41
C GLU A 133 10.70 18.52 -1.57
N LEU A 134 11.23 17.35 -1.91
CA LEU A 134 12.31 16.68 -1.18
C LEU A 134 13.47 16.38 -2.13
N ASP A 135 14.69 16.49 -1.61
CA ASP A 135 15.90 16.15 -2.36
C ASP A 135 16.33 14.69 -2.10
N ASP A 136 17.11 14.10 -3.01
CA ASP A 136 17.78 12.80 -2.87
C ASP A 136 16.84 11.68 -2.37
N ILE A 137 15.66 11.59 -2.98
CA ILE A 137 14.61 10.63 -2.62
C ILE A 137 13.82 10.16 -3.85
N PHE A 138 13.35 8.91 -3.82
CA PHE A 138 12.46 8.35 -4.83
C PHE A 138 11.27 7.61 -4.20
N VAL A 139 10.26 7.26 -4.99
CA VAL A 139 9.11 6.46 -4.54
C VAL A 139 9.14 5.07 -5.17
N ILE A 140 8.95 4.05 -4.35
CA ILE A 140 8.59 2.69 -4.77
C ILE A 140 7.08 2.55 -4.63
N LYS A 141 6.38 2.48 -5.75
CA LYS A 141 4.95 2.18 -5.82
C LYS A 141 4.76 0.67 -5.93
N LEU A 142 4.13 0.05 -4.94
CA LEU A 142 3.74 -1.35 -5.00
C LEU A 142 2.38 -1.47 -5.70
N ASN A 143 2.34 -2.07 -6.88
CA ASN A 143 1.11 -2.40 -7.61
C ASN A 143 0.51 -3.71 -7.07
N ARG A 144 1.38 -4.66 -6.74
CA ARG A 144 1.05 -5.90 -6.05
C ARG A 144 1.67 -5.86 -4.66
N ILE A 145 0.80 -5.85 -3.64
CA ILE A 145 1.20 -5.80 -2.23
C ILE A 145 1.36 -7.19 -1.59
N ARG A 146 0.89 -8.24 -2.28
CA ARG A 146 1.08 -9.63 -1.89
C ARG A 146 1.09 -10.55 -3.13
N PRO A 147 2.09 -11.43 -3.28
CA PRO A 147 3.41 -11.32 -2.61
C PRO A 147 4.14 -10.06 -3.06
N ILE A 148 4.89 -9.46 -2.14
CA ILE A 148 5.75 -8.31 -2.46
C ILE A 148 6.86 -8.79 -3.39
N ALA A 149 7.16 -8.01 -4.44
CA ALA A 149 8.22 -8.33 -5.37
C ALA A 149 9.59 -8.23 -4.69
N PRO A 150 10.44 -9.29 -4.74
CA PRO A 150 11.76 -9.26 -4.13
C PRO A 150 12.66 -8.13 -4.66
N GLU A 151 12.43 -7.71 -5.90
CA GLU A 151 13.16 -6.62 -6.56
C GLU A 151 12.81 -5.26 -5.95
N ALA A 152 11.55 -5.05 -5.50
CA ALA A 152 11.15 -3.84 -4.79
C ALA A 152 11.87 -3.73 -3.44
N VAL A 153 11.94 -4.84 -2.70
CA VAL A 153 12.69 -4.93 -1.45
C VAL A 153 14.19 -4.70 -1.68
N ALA A 154 14.75 -5.31 -2.73
CA ALA A 154 16.16 -5.15 -3.08
C ALA A 154 16.51 -3.71 -3.52
N ALA A 155 15.58 -2.99 -4.13
CA ALA A 155 15.76 -1.57 -4.45
C ALA A 155 15.77 -0.72 -3.17
N ALA A 156 14.81 -0.94 -2.27
CA ALA A 156 14.74 -0.26 -0.99
C ALA A 156 15.93 -0.58 -0.06
N ALA A 157 16.47 -1.80 -0.12
CA ALA A 157 17.61 -2.20 0.72
C ALA A 157 18.92 -1.44 0.44
N LYS A 158 19.01 -0.71 -0.68
CA LYS A 158 20.21 0.03 -1.09
C LYS A 158 20.30 1.45 -0.52
N VAL A 159 19.21 1.98 0.02
CA VAL A 159 19.16 3.34 0.53
C VAL A 159 19.57 3.42 2.01
N GLN A 160 19.70 4.64 2.52
CA GLN A 160 20.05 4.91 3.94
C GLN A 160 18.79 4.95 4.83
N ALA A 161 17.66 5.41 4.27
CA ALA A 161 16.40 5.51 5.01
C ALA A 161 15.19 5.25 4.12
N ILE A 162 14.22 4.54 4.69
CA ILE A 162 13.01 4.07 4.05
C ILE A 162 11.82 4.51 4.88
N TRP A 163 10.83 5.17 4.26
CA TRP A 163 9.52 5.44 4.87
C TRP A 163 8.45 4.65 4.16
N PHE A 164 7.75 3.81 4.90
CA PHE A 164 6.61 3.05 4.37
C PHE A 164 5.30 3.69 4.84
N TYR A 165 4.51 4.17 3.89
CA TYR A 165 3.21 4.82 4.14
C TYR A 165 2.07 3.95 3.65
N GLU A 166 1.07 3.66 4.52
CA GLU A 166 -0.11 2.88 4.14
C GLU A 166 -1.38 3.29 4.90
N GLU A 167 -2.52 3.25 4.21
CA GLU A 167 -3.86 3.39 4.80
C GLU A 167 -4.36 2.04 5.32
N ALA A 168 -3.65 1.52 6.31
CA ALA A 168 -3.96 0.26 6.98
C ALA A 168 -3.53 0.34 8.45
N THR A 169 -3.83 -0.67 9.23
CA THR A 169 -3.29 -0.79 10.60
C THR A 169 -1.79 -1.12 10.56
N VAL A 170 -1.03 -0.59 11.52
CA VAL A 170 0.38 -0.97 11.71
C VAL A 170 0.49 -2.49 11.89
N SER A 171 -0.33 -3.05 12.80
CA SER A 171 -0.33 -4.49 13.07
C SER A 171 -0.84 -5.30 11.89
N GLY A 172 0.00 -6.17 11.34
CA GLY A 172 -0.31 -7.01 10.19
C GLY A 172 -0.34 -6.28 8.85
N GLY A 173 -0.03 -4.98 8.83
CA GLY A 173 0.05 -4.19 7.60
C GLY A 173 1.15 -4.67 6.65
N VAL A 174 1.11 -4.18 5.41
CA VAL A 174 2.10 -4.52 4.38
C VAL A 174 3.48 -4.02 4.78
N GLY A 175 3.56 -2.88 5.48
CA GLY A 175 4.81 -2.31 5.96
C GLY A 175 5.55 -3.23 6.94
N GLN A 176 4.85 -3.97 7.80
CA GLN A 176 5.49 -4.98 8.65
C GLN A 176 6.08 -6.13 7.86
N THR A 177 5.35 -6.63 6.85
CA THR A 177 5.87 -7.67 5.96
C THR A 177 7.08 -7.16 5.17
N PHE A 178 7.03 -5.91 4.70
CA PHE A 178 8.14 -5.28 3.98
C PHE A 178 9.37 -5.14 4.88
N ALA A 179 9.20 -4.73 6.14
CA ALA A 179 10.28 -4.63 7.12
C ALA A 179 10.95 -5.99 7.38
N ALA A 180 10.17 -7.06 7.55
CA ALA A 180 10.71 -8.41 7.73
C ALA A 180 11.53 -8.87 6.50
N LEU A 181 11.05 -8.60 5.29
CA LEU A 181 11.78 -8.91 4.06
C LEU A 181 13.07 -8.07 3.91
N LEU A 182 13.08 -6.83 4.40
CA LEU A 182 14.30 -6.01 4.47
C LEU A 182 15.33 -6.59 5.44
N GLU A 183 14.89 -7.05 6.62
CA GLU A 183 15.76 -7.70 7.60
C GLU A 183 16.40 -8.96 7.02
N GLU A 184 15.65 -9.78 6.28
CA GLU A 184 16.20 -10.94 5.55
C GLU A 184 17.27 -10.54 4.51
N LYS A 185 17.23 -9.33 3.98
CA LYS A 185 18.27 -8.80 3.07
C LYS A 185 19.50 -8.26 3.80
N GLY A 186 19.46 -8.15 5.12
CA GLY A 186 20.58 -7.64 5.93
C GLY A 186 20.88 -6.16 5.69
N THR A 187 19.87 -5.33 5.33
CA THR A 187 20.08 -3.91 5.11
C THR A 187 20.35 -3.17 6.42
N SER A 188 21.18 -2.13 6.35
CA SER A 188 21.41 -1.17 7.44
C SER A 188 20.51 0.07 7.32
N ALA A 189 19.61 0.11 6.35
CA ALA A 189 18.72 1.25 6.16
C ALA A 189 17.79 1.44 7.37
N ARG A 190 17.62 2.69 7.80
CA ARG A 190 16.60 3.02 8.81
C ARG A 190 15.22 2.83 8.21
N PHE A 191 14.33 2.16 8.90
CA PHE A 191 12.97 1.91 8.45
C PHE A 191 11.93 2.60 9.33
N PHE A 192 11.09 3.42 8.71
CA PHE A 192 10.00 4.15 9.35
C PHE A 192 8.69 3.68 8.77
N HIS A 193 7.77 3.22 9.62
CA HIS A 193 6.45 2.76 9.20
C HIS A 193 5.37 3.71 9.70
N LYS A 194 4.65 4.33 8.78
CA LYS A 194 3.53 5.21 9.06
C LYS A 194 2.23 4.59 8.56
N ALA A 195 1.38 4.26 9.50
CA ALA A 195 0.07 3.64 9.30
C ALA A 195 -0.84 3.97 10.48
N VAL A 196 -2.05 3.44 10.51
CA VAL A 196 -2.98 3.64 11.64
C VAL A 196 -2.48 2.84 12.84
N PRO A 197 -2.16 3.51 13.98
CA PRO A 197 -1.75 2.83 15.20
C PRO A 197 -2.93 2.04 15.81
N ASP A 198 -2.74 1.48 17.01
CA ASP A 198 -3.78 0.74 17.73
C ASP A 198 -4.94 1.67 18.17
N THR A 199 -5.75 2.07 17.19
CA THR A 199 -6.93 2.93 17.40
C THR A 199 -7.94 2.79 16.27
N PHE A 200 -9.21 3.09 16.57
CA PHE A 200 -10.24 3.22 15.55
C PHE A 200 -10.23 4.61 14.90
N VAL A 201 -10.43 4.64 13.59
CA VAL A 201 -10.48 5.88 12.81
C VAL A 201 -11.88 6.47 12.89
N LYS A 202 -12.01 7.63 13.54
CA LYS A 202 -13.28 8.35 13.70
C LYS A 202 -13.77 8.94 12.38
N GLN A 203 -15.08 9.22 12.32
CA GLN A 203 -15.70 9.93 11.21
C GLN A 203 -15.06 11.31 11.02
N ALA A 204 -14.66 11.59 9.80
CA ALA A 204 -14.15 12.89 9.35
C ALA A 204 -14.06 12.88 7.81
N SER A 205 -13.66 13.97 7.17
CA SER A 205 -13.26 13.90 5.76
C SER A 205 -11.98 13.06 5.61
N VAL A 206 -11.80 12.44 4.45
CA VAL A 206 -10.59 11.65 4.14
C VAL A 206 -9.32 12.48 4.36
N ASP A 207 -9.31 13.75 3.90
CA ASP A 207 -8.17 14.65 4.09
C ASP A 207 -7.85 14.93 5.56
N SER A 208 -8.89 15.03 6.41
CA SER A 208 -8.69 15.20 7.86
C SER A 208 -8.15 13.92 8.49
N GLN A 209 -8.58 12.75 8.02
CA GLN A 209 -8.07 11.46 8.48
C GLN A 209 -6.60 11.28 8.06
N LEU A 210 -6.26 11.57 6.79
CA LEU A 210 -4.87 11.53 6.32
C LEU A 210 -3.96 12.43 7.15
N ARG A 211 -4.35 13.68 7.39
CA ARG A 211 -3.59 14.62 8.25
C ARG A 211 -3.42 14.11 9.67
N LYS A 212 -4.49 13.58 10.26
CA LYS A 212 -4.46 13.07 11.64
C LYS A 212 -3.42 11.96 11.82
N PHE A 213 -3.26 11.11 10.81
CA PHE A 213 -2.33 9.98 10.86
C PHE A 213 -0.99 10.25 10.18
N GLY A 214 -0.72 11.48 9.76
CA GLY A 214 0.55 11.86 9.12
C GLY A 214 0.74 11.26 7.73
N LEU A 215 -0.35 11.02 7.01
CA LEU A 215 -0.38 10.43 5.66
C LEU A 215 -0.66 11.45 4.56
N ASP A 216 -0.82 12.72 4.90
CA ASP A 216 -0.93 13.81 3.94
C ASP A 216 0.45 14.32 3.50
N LYS A 217 0.50 15.01 2.37
CA LYS A 217 1.73 15.51 1.76
C LYS A 217 2.60 16.33 2.72
N ALA A 218 1.99 17.30 3.43
CA ALA A 218 2.73 18.20 4.32
C ALA A 218 3.38 17.43 5.49
N SER A 219 2.66 16.45 6.04
CA SER A 219 3.18 15.57 7.10
C SER A 219 4.33 14.69 6.61
N ILE A 220 4.22 14.13 5.40
CA ILE A 220 5.27 13.32 4.77
C ILE A 220 6.54 14.15 4.59
N VAL A 221 6.43 15.34 3.99
CA VAL A 221 7.58 16.25 3.78
C VAL A 221 8.23 16.64 5.12
N SER A 222 7.42 17.00 6.11
CA SER A 222 7.91 17.36 7.43
C SER A 222 8.65 16.21 8.12
N GLU A 223 8.10 15.00 8.09
CA GLU A 223 8.69 13.82 8.73
C GLU A 223 10.03 13.42 8.10
N VAL A 224 10.11 13.45 6.77
CA VAL A 224 11.33 13.11 6.04
C VAL A 224 12.45 14.13 6.35
N ASN A 225 12.13 15.42 6.40
CA ASN A 225 13.09 16.47 6.72
C ASN A 225 13.57 16.40 8.19
N HIS A 226 12.65 16.16 9.15
CA HIS A 226 13.03 16.05 10.56
C HIS A 226 13.93 14.84 10.87
N ALA A 227 13.77 13.73 10.13
CA ALA A 227 14.63 12.56 10.30
C ALA A 227 16.09 12.80 9.83
N GLU A 228 16.35 13.85 9.07
CA GLU A 228 17.70 14.31 8.71
C GLU A 228 18.36 15.13 9.83
N GLU A 229 17.57 15.96 10.51
CA GLU A 229 18.08 16.85 11.55
C GLU A 229 18.46 16.09 12.83
N ASN A 230 17.87 14.91 13.06
CA ASN A 230 18.12 14.06 14.22
C ASN A 230 18.50 12.62 13.77
N PRO A 231 19.71 12.40 13.27
CA PRO A 231 20.19 11.04 13.02
C PRO A 231 20.38 10.35 14.38
N ALA A 232 19.45 9.44 14.72
CA ALA A 232 19.55 8.60 15.91
C ALA A 232 20.67 7.56 15.79
#